data_c8c7245d6c7a701a2898ee428282e298
#
_entry.id   c8c7245d6c7a701a2898ee428282e298
#
_cell.length_a   1.000
_cell.length_b   1.000
_cell.length_c   1.000
_cell.angle_alpha   90.00
_cell.angle_beta   90.00
_cell.angle_gamma   90.00
#
_symmetry.space_group_name_H-M   'P 1'
#
loop_
_entity.id
_entity.type
_entity.pdbx_description
1 polymer ?
#
loop_
_entity_poly.entity_id
_entity_poly.type
_entity_poly.pdbx_seq_one_letter_code
_entity_poly.pdbx_strand_id
1 'polypeptide(L)'
;MIFLITNKLNFSITSVGFSKKIIPRNNAKLGDDIYVTGNLGDSYAGLKILKKSININKNLKKYFINKYYLPNLHPELINKLLLFANTSIDISDGLITDLEKLINKQKLSYKLFFDKIPISKNLEELIKLKKLNKKNFFSKGDDYQILFTANSSKSRIISKFSKTLNIKITKIGKICSISHKSQIIDQKGKKIRLK
;
A
#
# COMPACT_ATOMS: atom_id res chain seq x y z
N MET A 1 -19.67 -26.42 -13.94
CA MET A 1 -18.30 -26.49 -13.38
C MET A 1 -17.36 -26.80 -14.52
N ILE A 2 -16.44 -25.91 -14.86
CA ILE A 2 -15.49 -26.10 -15.96
C ILE A 2 -14.17 -26.55 -15.32
N PHE A 3 -13.73 -27.77 -15.62
CA PHE A 3 -12.41 -28.25 -15.22
C PHE A 3 -11.43 -27.95 -16.34
N LEU A 4 -10.42 -27.13 -16.06
CA LEU A 4 -9.27 -26.97 -16.93
C LEU A 4 -8.22 -28.00 -16.55
N ILE A 5 -7.97 -28.97 -17.42
CA ILE A 5 -6.85 -29.91 -17.25
C ILE A 5 -5.58 -29.15 -17.64
N THR A 6 -4.71 -28.89 -16.68
CA THR A 6 -3.42 -28.24 -16.91
C THR A 6 -2.31 -29.10 -16.35
N ASN A 7 -1.11 -29.07 -16.98
CA ASN A 7 0.09 -29.72 -16.46
C ASN A 7 0.73 -28.96 -15.29
N LYS A 8 0.05 -27.95 -14.74
CA LYS A 8 0.51 -27.12 -13.63
C LYS A 8 -0.43 -27.25 -12.45
N LEU A 9 0.14 -27.24 -11.25
CA LEU A 9 -0.63 -27.19 -10.01
C LEU A 9 -1.37 -25.87 -9.90
N ASN A 10 -2.70 -25.91 -9.78
CA ASN A 10 -3.56 -24.74 -9.60
C ASN A 10 -4.34 -24.87 -8.30
N PHE A 11 -4.41 -23.80 -7.53
CA PHE A 11 -5.24 -23.68 -6.34
C PHE A 11 -6.27 -22.58 -6.56
N SER A 12 -7.53 -22.87 -6.22
CA SER A 12 -8.59 -21.87 -6.19
C SER A 12 -9.22 -21.89 -4.80
N ILE A 13 -9.28 -20.72 -4.17
CA ILE A 13 -9.88 -20.53 -2.85
C ILE A 13 -11.00 -19.52 -2.98
N THR A 14 -12.22 -19.93 -2.60
CA THR A 14 -13.38 -19.05 -2.51
C THR A 14 -13.74 -18.86 -1.05
N SER A 15 -13.78 -17.61 -0.61
CA SER A 15 -14.18 -17.23 0.76
C SER A 15 -15.48 -16.44 0.72
N VAL A 16 -16.43 -16.80 1.56
CA VAL A 16 -17.73 -16.12 1.71
C VAL A 16 -17.87 -15.67 3.16
N GLY A 17 -18.33 -14.43 3.34
CA GLY A 17 -18.53 -13.85 4.66
C GLY A 17 -19.75 -12.94 4.71
N PHE A 18 -20.24 -12.67 5.91
CA PHE A 18 -21.37 -11.77 6.16
C PHE A 18 -20.91 -10.61 7.03
N SER A 19 -21.36 -9.40 6.72
CA SER A 19 -21.06 -8.21 7.50
C SER A 19 -22.26 -7.26 7.51
N LYS A 20 -22.55 -6.68 8.68
CA LYS A 20 -23.59 -5.63 8.81
C LYS A 20 -23.13 -4.29 8.21
N LYS A 21 -21.83 -4.07 8.06
CA LYS A 21 -21.24 -2.83 7.54
C LYS A 21 -19.97 -3.15 6.79
N ILE A 22 -19.83 -2.58 5.61
CA ILE A 22 -18.66 -2.72 4.75
C ILE A 22 -18.04 -1.35 4.46
N ILE A 23 -16.76 -1.33 4.12
CA ILE A 23 -16.07 -0.17 3.57
C ILE A 23 -15.92 -0.40 2.06
N PRO A 24 -16.70 0.29 1.22
CA PRO A 24 -16.67 0.06 -0.22
C PRO A 24 -15.45 0.70 -0.86
N ARG A 25 -15.07 0.23 -2.04
CA ARG A 25 -14.26 1.01 -2.99
C ARG A 25 -15.12 2.15 -3.57
N ASN A 26 -14.48 3.14 -4.21
CA ASN A 26 -15.17 4.25 -4.88
C ASN A 26 -16.09 5.08 -3.96
N ASN A 27 -15.69 5.27 -2.72
CA ASN A 27 -16.38 6.12 -1.75
C ASN A 27 -15.47 7.17 -1.12
N ALA A 28 -14.33 7.47 -1.75
CA ALA A 28 -13.46 8.56 -1.35
C ALA A 28 -14.19 9.90 -1.49
N LYS A 29 -13.87 10.85 -0.63
CA LYS A 29 -14.42 12.21 -0.68
C LYS A 29 -13.34 13.20 -1.07
N LEU A 30 -13.73 14.25 -1.80
CA LEU A 30 -12.83 15.36 -2.09
C LEU A 30 -12.26 15.92 -0.77
N GLY A 31 -10.95 16.07 -0.71
CA GLY A 31 -10.26 16.56 0.47
C GLY A 31 -9.90 15.49 1.51
N ASP A 32 -10.30 14.23 1.31
CA ASP A 32 -9.85 13.13 2.17
C ASP A 32 -8.33 13.03 2.18
N ASP A 33 -7.79 12.70 3.34
CA ASP A 33 -6.41 12.30 3.49
C ASP A 33 -6.23 10.82 3.08
N ILE A 34 -5.11 10.51 2.45
CA ILE A 34 -4.75 9.16 2.03
C ILE A 34 -3.77 8.58 3.04
N TYR A 35 -4.09 7.39 3.54
CA TYR A 35 -3.30 6.68 4.54
C TYR A 35 -2.89 5.29 4.06
N VAL A 36 -1.75 4.81 4.57
CA VAL A 36 -1.28 3.44 4.38
C VAL A 36 -0.76 2.87 5.70
N THR A 37 -0.99 1.57 5.92
CA THR A 37 -0.38 0.85 7.05
C THR A 37 1.04 0.41 6.72
N GLY A 38 1.83 0.10 7.74
CA GLY A 38 3.15 -0.53 7.61
C GLY A 38 4.17 0.22 6.76
N ASN A 39 4.98 -0.55 6.06
CA ASN A 39 5.98 -0.09 5.09
C ASN A 39 5.74 -0.75 3.74
N LEU A 40 6.16 -0.09 2.66
CA LEU A 40 5.96 -0.55 1.29
C LEU A 40 7.28 -0.91 0.62
N GLY A 41 7.24 -1.88 -0.28
CA GLY A 41 8.32 -2.28 -1.16
C GLY A 41 9.25 -3.36 -0.63
N ASP A 42 9.08 -3.81 0.61
CA ASP A 42 9.89 -4.88 1.19
C ASP A 42 9.65 -6.22 0.48
N SER A 43 8.41 -6.54 0.16
CA SER A 43 8.04 -7.76 -0.58
C SER A 43 8.65 -7.77 -1.97
N TYR A 44 8.58 -6.67 -2.70
CA TYR A 44 9.19 -6.58 -4.01
C TYR A 44 10.72 -6.69 -3.96
N ALA A 45 11.37 -6.16 -2.93
CA ALA A 45 12.80 -6.38 -2.70
C ALA A 45 13.10 -7.88 -2.51
N GLY A 46 12.27 -8.59 -1.75
CA GLY A 46 12.35 -10.04 -1.57
C GLY A 46 12.24 -10.81 -2.89
N LEU A 47 11.26 -10.46 -3.72
CA LEU A 47 11.09 -11.05 -5.06
C LEU A 47 12.32 -10.82 -5.96
N LYS A 48 12.89 -9.61 -5.94
CA LYS A 48 14.12 -9.28 -6.72
C LYS A 48 15.33 -10.11 -6.26
N ILE A 49 15.44 -10.37 -4.96
CA ILE A 49 16.49 -11.20 -4.39
C ILE A 49 16.30 -12.66 -4.78
N LEU A 50 15.07 -13.19 -4.70
CA LEU A 50 14.74 -14.55 -5.15
C LEU A 50 15.04 -14.77 -6.62
N LYS A 51 14.75 -13.77 -7.47
CA LYS A 51 15.09 -13.76 -8.90
C LYS A 51 16.58 -13.47 -9.17
N LYS A 52 17.44 -13.44 -8.13
CA LYS A 52 18.88 -13.16 -8.22
C LYS A 52 19.22 -11.81 -8.89
N SER A 53 18.27 -10.89 -8.95
CA SER A 53 18.46 -9.54 -9.55
C SER A 53 19.17 -8.58 -8.60
N ILE A 54 19.21 -8.88 -7.30
CA ILE A 54 19.90 -8.09 -6.26
C ILE A 54 20.68 -9.06 -5.37
N ASN A 55 21.97 -8.82 -5.22
CA ASN A 55 22.84 -9.57 -4.31
C ASN A 55 23.19 -8.69 -3.08
N ILE A 56 22.95 -9.23 -1.88
CA ILE A 56 23.15 -8.56 -0.60
C ILE A 56 23.59 -9.55 0.49
N ASN A 57 23.95 -9.05 1.66
CA ASN A 57 24.35 -9.86 2.79
C ASN A 57 23.21 -10.80 3.27
N LYS A 58 23.56 -11.85 4.01
CA LYS A 58 22.66 -12.92 4.46
C LYS A 58 21.48 -12.38 5.31
N ASN A 59 21.72 -11.38 6.16
CA ASN A 59 20.71 -10.86 7.09
C ASN A 59 19.61 -10.09 6.34
N LEU A 60 19.99 -9.15 5.49
CA LEU A 60 19.03 -8.42 4.65
C LEU A 60 18.30 -9.36 3.69
N LYS A 61 19.00 -10.35 3.13
CA LYS A 61 18.39 -11.37 2.27
C LYS A 61 17.29 -12.13 3.00
N LYS A 62 17.55 -12.62 4.22
CA LYS A 62 16.58 -13.33 5.06
C LYS A 62 15.38 -12.43 5.36
N TYR A 63 15.61 -11.17 5.74
CA TYR A 63 14.55 -10.21 6.04
C TYR A 63 13.59 -10.02 4.87
N PHE A 64 14.09 -9.67 3.68
CA PHE A 64 13.24 -9.38 2.51
C PHE A 64 12.54 -10.62 1.97
N ILE A 65 13.20 -11.78 1.94
CA ILE A 65 12.56 -13.05 1.52
C ILE A 65 11.42 -13.39 2.47
N ASN A 66 11.61 -13.21 3.78
CA ASN A 66 10.54 -13.42 4.76
C ASN A 66 9.36 -12.46 4.53
N LYS A 67 9.60 -11.19 4.20
CA LYS A 67 8.53 -10.22 3.90
C LYS A 67 7.74 -10.58 2.64
N TYR A 68 8.38 -11.20 1.65
CA TYR A 68 7.71 -11.68 0.45
C TYR A 68 6.80 -12.88 0.72
N TYR A 69 7.26 -13.88 1.49
CA TYR A 69 6.46 -15.06 1.79
C TYR A 69 5.43 -14.87 2.92
N LEU A 70 5.73 -13.99 3.86
CA LEU A 70 4.92 -13.76 5.06
C LEU A 70 4.70 -12.25 5.24
N PRO A 71 3.83 -11.63 4.46
CA PRO A 71 3.50 -10.21 4.61
C PRO A 71 2.84 -9.94 5.98
N ASN A 72 3.08 -8.76 6.53
CA ASN A 72 2.44 -8.35 7.78
C ASN A 72 0.99 -7.96 7.51
N LEU A 73 0.05 -8.76 7.96
CA LEU A 73 -1.37 -8.45 7.93
C LEU A 73 -1.81 -7.75 9.24
N HIS A 74 -2.88 -6.97 9.15
CA HIS A 74 -3.41 -6.18 10.28
C HIS A 74 -4.91 -6.48 10.53
N PRO A 75 -5.29 -7.73 10.86
CA PRO A 75 -6.69 -8.10 11.07
C PRO A 75 -7.34 -7.32 12.22
N GLU A 76 -6.57 -6.95 13.25
CA GLU A 76 -7.01 -6.16 14.40
C GLU A 76 -7.46 -4.73 14.03
N LEU A 77 -7.03 -4.21 12.89
CA LEU A 77 -7.42 -2.89 12.40
C LEU A 77 -8.77 -2.91 11.67
N ILE A 78 -9.19 -4.05 11.11
CA ILE A 78 -10.33 -4.14 10.20
C ILE A 78 -11.60 -3.55 10.80
N ASN A 79 -11.97 -3.95 12.02
CA ASN A 79 -13.14 -3.43 12.72
C ASN A 79 -13.01 -1.94 13.07
N LYS A 80 -11.80 -1.43 13.23
CA LYS A 80 -11.55 -0.02 13.56
C LYS A 80 -11.64 0.88 12.34
N LEU A 81 -11.30 0.36 11.15
CA LEU A 81 -11.44 1.09 9.89
C LEU A 81 -12.86 1.62 9.67
N LEU A 82 -13.88 0.86 10.09
CA LEU A 82 -15.30 1.26 10.02
C LEU A 82 -15.63 2.59 10.73
N LEU A 83 -14.78 3.04 11.65
CA LEU A 83 -14.99 4.26 12.44
C LEU A 83 -14.47 5.52 11.71
N PHE A 84 -13.60 5.37 10.74
CA PHE A 84 -12.92 6.52 10.12
C PHE A 84 -12.66 6.40 8.62
N ALA A 85 -12.56 5.21 8.05
CA ALA A 85 -12.26 5.07 6.63
C ALA A 85 -13.51 5.27 5.76
N ASN A 86 -13.40 6.09 4.72
CA ASN A 86 -14.43 6.28 3.71
C ASN A 86 -14.35 5.18 2.64
N THR A 87 -13.15 4.78 2.27
CA THR A 87 -12.88 3.70 1.30
C THR A 87 -11.58 3.01 1.65
N SER A 88 -11.44 1.73 1.26
CA SER A 88 -10.25 0.92 1.57
C SER A 88 -10.00 -0.15 0.52
N ILE A 89 -8.72 -0.51 0.34
CA ILE A 89 -8.22 -1.62 -0.48
C ILE A 89 -6.90 -2.11 0.10
N ASP A 90 -6.51 -3.35 -0.17
CA ASP A 90 -5.16 -3.85 0.05
C ASP A 90 -4.19 -3.38 -1.04
N ILE A 91 -2.90 -3.34 -0.72
CA ILE A 91 -1.84 -3.04 -1.70
C ILE A 91 -1.25 -4.37 -2.19
N SER A 92 -1.83 -4.92 -3.26
CA SER A 92 -1.42 -6.17 -3.90
C SER A 92 -0.74 -5.95 -5.25
N ASP A 93 -1.13 -4.93 -6.02
CA ASP A 93 -0.52 -4.60 -7.32
C ASP A 93 0.45 -3.41 -7.26
N GLY A 94 0.47 -2.73 -6.13
CA GLY A 94 1.33 -1.58 -5.84
C GLY A 94 0.54 -0.31 -5.57
N LEU A 95 1.14 0.57 -4.77
CA LEU A 95 0.49 1.75 -4.21
C LEU A 95 -0.30 2.57 -5.26
N ILE A 96 0.29 2.82 -6.42
CA ILE A 96 -0.33 3.69 -7.43
C ILE A 96 -1.50 2.98 -8.11
N THR A 97 -1.28 1.74 -8.55
CA THR A 97 -2.29 0.92 -9.22
C THR A 97 -3.51 0.73 -8.33
N ASP A 98 -3.28 0.41 -7.05
CA ASP A 98 -4.38 0.14 -6.12
C ASP A 98 -5.08 1.43 -5.67
N LEU A 99 -4.36 2.56 -5.56
CA LEU A 99 -5.00 3.85 -5.34
C LEU A 99 -5.90 4.25 -6.53
N GLU A 100 -5.48 4.02 -7.76
CA GLU A 100 -6.28 4.27 -8.95
C GLU A 100 -7.52 3.36 -8.98
N LYS A 101 -7.38 2.07 -8.63
CA LYS A 101 -8.53 1.16 -8.48
C LYS A 101 -9.47 1.59 -7.36
N LEU A 102 -8.93 2.16 -6.28
CA LEU A 102 -9.72 2.60 -5.13
C LEU A 102 -10.70 3.73 -5.49
N ILE A 103 -10.35 4.58 -6.46
CA ILE A 103 -11.13 5.76 -6.87
C ILE A 103 -11.58 5.72 -8.34
N ASN A 104 -11.42 4.60 -9.06
CA ASN A 104 -11.52 4.53 -10.53
C ASN A 104 -12.89 4.94 -11.11
N LYS A 105 -13.98 4.78 -10.34
CA LYS A 105 -15.34 5.16 -10.73
C LYS A 105 -15.75 6.57 -10.26
N GLN A 106 -14.81 7.32 -9.69
CA GLN A 106 -15.07 8.65 -9.16
C GLN A 106 -14.35 9.71 -10.02
N LYS A 107 -14.96 10.87 -10.17
CA LYS A 107 -14.33 12.03 -10.82
C LYS A 107 -13.35 12.70 -9.84
N LEU A 108 -12.34 11.94 -9.39
CA LEU A 108 -11.34 12.35 -8.41
C LEU A 108 -9.92 12.11 -8.95
N SER A 109 -8.99 12.80 -8.36
CA SER A 109 -7.54 12.65 -8.55
C SER A 109 -6.85 12.60 -7.17
N TYR A 110 -5.53 12.49 -7.17
CA TYR A 110 -4.78 12.47 -5.91
C TYR A 110 -3.47 13.24 -6.01
N LYS A 111 -3.01 13.71 -4.85
CA LYS A 111 -1.65 14.22 -4.63
C LYS A 111 -0.98 13.38 -3.58
N LEU A 112 0.09 12.64 -3.94
CA LEU A 112 0.93 11.89 -3.03
C LEU A 112 2.20 12.65 -2.69
N PHE A 113 2.64 12.54 -1.45
CA PHE A 113 3.89 13.10 -0.94
C PHE A 113 4.96 12.01 -0.94
N PHE A 114 5.87 12.02 -1.91
CA PHE A 114 6.90 11.00 -2.12
C PHE A 114 7.69 10.68 -0.85
N ASP A 115 8.10 11.70 -0.13
CA ASP A 115 8.94 11.54 1.06
C ASP A 115 8.17 10.93 2.23
N LYS A 116 6.83 11.08 2.26
CA LYS A 116 5.96 10.48 3.27
C LYS A 116 5.58 9.03 3.01
N ILE A 117 5.83 8.49 1.82
CA ILE A 117 5.58 7.08 1.55
C ILE A 117 6.51 6.25 2.41
N PRO A 118 5.97 5.41 3.34
CA PRO A 118 6.80 4.72 4.31
C PRO A 118 7.52 3.53 3.68
N ILE A 119 8.81 3.43 3.95
CA ILE A 119 9.64 2.25 3.67
C ILE A 119 10.33 1.79 4.96
N SER A 120 10.81 0.56 4.99
CA SER A 120 11.55 0.03 6.13
C SER A 120 12.98 0.57 6.17
N LYS A 121 13.60 0.57 7.36
CA LYS A 121 15.04 0.89 7.52
C LYS A 121 15.92 -0.03 6.67
N ASN A 122 15.55 -1.30 6.57
CA ASN A 122 16.27 -2.27 5.73
C ASN A 122 16.18 -1.92 4.24
N LEU A 123 15.01 -1.44 3.78
CA LEU A 123 14.85 -0.99 2.40
C LEU A 123 15.60 0.32 2.14
N GLU A 124 15.63 1.25 3.11
CA GLU A 124 16.46 2.45 3.03
C GLU A 124 17.94 2.10 2.90
N GLU A 125 18.43 1.15 3.70
CA GLU A 125 19.79 0.63 3.62
C GLU A 125 20.09 0.01 2.25
N LEU A 126 19.21 -0.87 1.77
CA LEU A 126 19.35 -1.50 0.45
C LEU A 126 19.42 -0.46 -0.67
N ILE A 127 18.53 0.54 -0.64
CA ILE A 127 18.48 1.62 -1.64
C ILE A 127 19.80 2.40 -1.64
N LYS A 128 20.35 2.74 -0.47
CA LYS A 128 21.64 3.44 -0.33
C LYS A 128 22.79 2.59 -0.85
N LEU A 129 22.89 1.33 -0.38
CA LEU A 129 23.97 0.39 -0.75
C LEU A 129 24.04 0.12 -2.28
N LYS A 130 22.89 0.00 -2.91
CA LYS A 130 22.77 -0.36 -4.33
C LYS A 130 22.46 0.84 -5.24
N LYS A 131 22.43 2.07 -4.72
CA LYS A 131 22.10 3.30 -5.46
C LYS A 131 20.78 3.16 -6.23
N LEU A 132 19.76 2.53 -5.61
CA LEU A 132 18.47 2.26 -6.21
C LEU A 132 17.51 3.43 -6.01
N ASN A 133 16.37 3.40 -6.71
CA ASN A 133 15.36 4.44 -6.55
C ASN A 133 14.17 3.90 -5.74
N LYS A 134 13.79 4.60 -4.68
CA LYS A 134 12.64 4.29 -3.82
C LYS A 134 11.36 4.02 -4.61
N LYS A 135 11.10 4.79 -5.68
CA LYS A 135 9.89 4.64 -6.51
C LYS A 135 9.73 3.25 -7.12
N ASN A 136 10.84 2.57 -7.40
CA ASN A 136 10.84 1.24 -8.02
C ASN A 136 10.34 0.15 -7.07
N PHE A 137 10.20 0.44 -5.78
CA PHE A 137 9.78 -0.50 -4.76
C PHE A 137 8.31 -0.30 -4.37
N PHE A 138 7.92 0.87 -3.90
CA PHE A 138 6.54 1.09 -3.44
C PHE A 138 5.49 1.06 -4.59
N SER A 139 5.91 1.21 -5.84
CA SER A 139 5.04 1.11 -7.02
C SER A 139 4.77 -0.34 -7.45
N LYS A 140 5.36 -1.31 -6.78
CA LYS A 140 5.16 -2.73 -7.00
C LYS A 140 4.40 -3.34 -5.83
N GLY A 141 3.76 -4.46 -6.07
CA GLY A 141 2.82 -5.04 -5.12
C GLY A 141 3.40 -6.03 -4.13
N ASP A 142 2.52 -6.93 -3.68
CA ASP A 142 2.75 -8.01 -2.72
C ASP A 142 3.05 -7.54 -1.28
N ASP A 143 2.82 -6.26 -0.96
CA ASP A 143 3.01 -5.75 0.41
C ASP A 143 1.83 -6.05 1.33
N TYR A 144 0.59 -6.21 0.78
CA TYR A 144 -0.66 -6.49 1.48
C TYR A 144 -0.94 -5.53 2.66
N GLN A 145 -0.46 -4.30 2.53
CA GLN A 145 -0.78 -3.23 3.47
C GLN A 145 -2.15 -2.64 3.13
N ILE A 146 -2.80 -2.04 4.12
CA ILE A 146 -4.11 -1.41 3.94
C ILE A 146 -3.91 0.02 3.44
N LEU A 147 -4.47 0.33 2.27
CA LEU A 147 -4.60 1.67 1.72
C LEU A 147 -6.05 2.14 1.96
N PHE A 148 -6.23 3.32 2.55
CA PHE A 148 -7.56 3.86 2.80
C PHE A 148 -7.57 5.39 2.74
N THR A 149 -8.78 5.95 2.56
CA THR A 149 -9.00 7.39 2.69
C THR A 149 -9.88 7.70 3.88
N ALA A 150 -9.66 8.86 4.48
CA ALA A 150 -10.44 9.33 5.61
C ALA A 150 -10.53 10.86 5.61
N ASN A 151 -11.63 11.40 6.13
CA ASN A 151 -11.75 12.83 6.38
C ASN A 151 -10.63 13.30 7.33
N SER A 152 -10.05 14.47 7.07
CA SER A 152 -8.95 15.03 7.87
C SER A 152 -9.28 15.18 9.36
N SER A 153 -10.56 15.40 9.71
CA SER A 153 -11.03 15.45 11.10
C SER A 153 -10.82 14.13 11.87
N LYS A 154 -10.65 13.01 11.16
CA LYS A 154 -10.42 11.68 11.74
C LYS A 154 -8.95 11.42 12.11
N SER A 155 -8.04 12.34 11.84
CA SER A 155 -6.60 12.17 12.09
C SER A 155 -6.26 11.80 13.53
N ARG A 156 -6.97 12.38 14.53
CA ARG A 156 -6.76 12.08 15.96
C ARG A 156 -7.13 10.64 16.31
N ILE A 157 -8.28 10.15 15.83
CA ILE A 157 -8.71 8.77 16.09
C ILE A 157 -7.82 7.76 15.36
N ILE A 158 -7.37 8.06 14.15
CA ILE A 158 -6.41 7.23 13.40
C ILE A 158 -5.09 7.13 14.17
N SER A 159 -4.56 8.25 14.65
CA SER A 159 -3.34 8.28 15.47
C SER A 159 -3.50 7.51 16.78
N LYS A 160 -4.67 7.59 17.44
CA LYS A 160 -4.97 6.80 18.63
C LYS A 160 -4.88 5.30 18.33
N PHE A 161 -5.58 4.81 17.29
CA PHE A 161 -5.54 3.39 16.93
C PHE A 161 -4.16 2.93 16.45
N SER A 162 -3.44 3.76 15.71
CA SER A 162 -2.04 3.49 15.35
C SER A 162 -1.19 3.16 16.58
N LYS A 163 -1.31 3.98 17.64
CA LYS A 163 -0.57 3.76 18.91
C LYS A 163 -1.09 2.55 19.69
N THR A 164 -2.40 2.45 19.87
CA THR A 164 -3.02 1.38 20.70
C THR A 164 -2.79 0.00 20.11
N LEU A 165 -2.83 -0.13 18.78
CA LEU A 165 -2.63 -1.41 18.09
C LEU A 165 -1.17 -1.65 17.69
N ASN A 166 -0.29 -0.69 17.97
CA ASN A 166 1.11 -0.71 17.53
C ASN A 166 1.26 -0.94 16.01
N ILE A 167 0.35 -0.34 15.23
CA ILE A 167 0.36 -0.41 13.76
C ILE A 167 0.82 0.94 13.22
N LYS A 168 1.89 0.95 12.44
CA LYS A 168 2.30 2.16 11.73
C LYS A 168 1.23 2.54 10.72
N ILE A 169 0.61 3.70 10.88
CA ILE A 169 -0.34 4.28 9.92
C ILE A 169 0.21 5.64 9.49
N THR A 170 0.45 5.79 8.19
CA THR A 170 1.11 6.99 7.66
C THR A 170 0.19 7.70 6.67
N LYS A 171 -0.02 9.01 6.89
CA LYS A 171 -0.66 9.89 5.89
C LYS A 171 0.35 10.17 4.78
N ILE A 172 -0.01 9.77 3.56
CA ILE A 172 0.87 9.84 2.39
C ILE A 172 0.39 10.80 1.30
N GLY A 173 -0.82 11.35 1.42
CA GLY A 173 -1.36 12.21 0.37
C GLY A 173 -2.75 12.74 0.67
N LYS A 174 -3.40 13.23 -0.38
CA LYS A 174 -4.74 13.81 -0.34
C LYS A 174 -5.51 13.53 -1.61
N ILE A 175 -6.83 13.34 -1.48
CA ILE A 175 -7.75 13.24 -2.62
C ILE A 175 -8.07 14.65 -3.12
N CYS A 176 -7.98 14.83 -4.44
CA CYS A 176 -8.15 16.09 -5.14
C CYS A 176 -9.29 16.00 -6.15
N SER A 177 -9.73 17.15 -6.67
CA SER A 177 -10.66 17.20 -7.81
C SER A 177 -9.99 16.68 -9.07
N ILE A 178 -10.78 16.10 -9.99
CA ILE A 178 -10.34 15.65 -11.32
C ILE A 178 -9.77 16.79 -12.18
N SER A 179 -10.13 18.03 -11.90
CA SER A 179 -9.52 19.22 -12.54
C SER A 179 -8.00 19.28 -12.36
N HIS A 180 -7.49 18.60 -11.34
CA HIS A 180 -6.06 18.42 -11.11
C HIS A 180 -5.66 17.02 -11.51
N LYS A 181 -4.67 16.87 -12.41
CA LYS A 181 -4.11 15.57 -12.75
C LYS A 181 -3.48 14.93 -11.49
N SER A 182 -3.67 13.63 -11.32
CA SER A 182 -3.00 12.85 -10.27
C SER A 182 -1.49 13.03 -10.35
N GLN A 183 -0.85 13.24 -9.20
CA GLN A 183 0.59 13.56 -9.15
C GLN A 183 1.24 13.07 -7.86
N ILE A 184 2.53 12.79 -7.98
CA ILE A 184 3.42 12.56 -6.84
C ILE A 184 4.38 13.76 -6.78
N ILE A 185 4.54 14.35 -5.63
CA ILE A 185 5.43 15.49 -5.42
C ILE A 185 6.45 15.18 -4.32
N ASP A 186 7.64 15.74 -4.44
CA ASP A 186 8.65 15.75 -3.38
C ASP A 186 8.41 16.91 -2.38
N GLN A 187 9.27 17.03 -1.38
CA GLN A 187 9.20 18.07 -0.35
C GLN A 187 9.31 19.50 -0.94
N LYS A 188 9.93 19.64 -2.10
CA LYS A 188 10.10 20.92 -2.82
C LYS A 188 8.92 21.22 -3.77
N GLY A 189 7.90 20.34 -3.79
CA GLY A 189 6.75 20.46 -4.71
C GLY A 189 7.04 20.02 -6.15
N LYS A 190 8.22 19.50 -6.45
CA LYS A 190 8.57 19.00 -7.79
C LYS A 190 7.84 17.70 -8.08
N LYS A 191 7.25 17.59 -9.27
CA LYS A 191 6.56 16.37 -9.71
C LYS A 191 7.56 15.25 -9.99
N ILE A 192 7.27 14.07 -9.43
CA ILE A 192 8.02 12.84 -9.68
C ILE A 192 7.25 12.03 -10.72
N ARG A 193 7.89 11.76 -11.87
CA ARG A 193 7.34 10.87 -12.90
C ARG A 193 7.58 9.42 -12.50
N LEU A 194 6.53 8.62 -12.49
CA LEU A 194 6.65 7.17 -12.48
C LEU A 194 6.74 6.73 -13.94
N LYS A 195 7.85 6.13 -14.30
CA LYS A 195 7.94 5.45 -15.60
C LYS A 195 7.40 4.04 -15.47
#